data_b73e3eda2d6fa5c9f3499f6028977b0a
#
_entry.id   b73e3eda2d6fa5c9f3499f6028977b0a
#
_cell.length_a   1.000
_cell.length_b   1.000
_cell.length_c   1.000
_cell.angle_alpha   90.00
_cell.angle_beta   90.00
_cell.angle_gamma   90.00
#
_symmetry.space_group_name_H-M   'P 1'
#
loop_
_entity.id
_entity.type
_entity.pdbx_description
1 polymer ?
#
loop_
_entity_poly.entity_id
_entity_poly.type
_entity_poly.pdbx_seq_one_letter_code
_entity_poly.pdbx_strand_id
1 'polypeptide(L)'
;GREALFKKSHQILEEKGDSTEIEWLHNSERFYEKLATPDVTVSDLIGDIDPIKAASLKLSYADERVIHFGMIPRANRSIFVINELPDLQARIQVALFSILEEREIQIRGFKLRIPLDLQFIFTANPEDYTNRGSIVTPLKDRIGSQIITHYPLTTEISKKITDQESNFVDDNIY
;
A
#
# COMPACT_ATOMS: atom_id res chain seq x y z
N GLY A 1 17.22 -2.08 -3.54
CA GLY A 1 18.08 -0.90 -3.71
C GLY A 1 19.09 -0.81 -2.57
N ARG A 2 20.21 -0.15 -2.82
CA ARG A 2 21.30 0.00 -1.84
C ARG A 2 21.03 1.11 -0.80
N GLU A 3 19.96 1.86 -0.94
CA GLU A 3 19.63 2.93 0.01
C GLU A 3 18.94 2.35 1.23
N ALA A 4 19.55 2.54 2.37
CA ALA A 4 19.01 2.17 3.66
C ALA A 4 18.04 3.26 4.15
N LEU A 5 16.92 2.87 4.76
CA LEU A 5 15.88 3.78 5.23
C LEU A 5 16.13 4.26 6.66
N PHE A 6 16.83 3.47 7.46
CA PHE A 6 17.00 3.70 8.89
C PHE A 6 18.47 3.87 9.26
N LYS A 7 18.74 4.71 10.27
CA LYS A 7 20.10 4.98 10.77
C LYS A 7 20.91 3.71 11.06
N LYS A 8 20.27 2.71 11.69
CA LYS A 8 20.93 1.43 11.99
C LYS A 8 21.38 0.69 10.73
N SER A 9 20.56 0.72 9.68
CA SER A 9 20.90 0.08 8.40
C SER A 9 22.01 0.84 7.67
N HIS A 10 22.04 2.18 7.77
CA HIS A 10 23.17 2.97 7.26
C HIS A 10 24.47 2.60 7.96
N GLN A 11 24.48 2.51 9.29
CA GLN A 11 25.66 2.13 10.06
C GLN A 11 26.19 0.73 9.64
N ILE A 12 25.29 -0.25 9.48
CA ILE A 12 25.68 -1.61 9.03
C ILE A 12 26.30 -1.57 7.63
N LEU A 13 25.74 -0.76 6.72
CA LEU A 13 26.28 -0.62 5.37
C LEU A 13 27.63 0.11 5.34
N GLU A 14 27.82 1.09 6.21
CA GLU A 14 29.11 1.79 6.37
C GLU A 14 30.18 0.88 6.94
N GLU A 15 29.84 0.03 7.91
CA GLU A 15 30.77 -0.90 8.58
C GLU A 15 31.13 -2.10 7.70
N LYS A 16 30.16 -2.71 7.03
CA LYS A 16 30.33 -3.99 6.30
C LYS A 16 30.42 -3.84 4.78
N GLY A 17 29.99 -2.71 4.24
CA GLY A 17 30.01 -2.43 2.80
C GLY A 17 29.35 -3.55 1.97
N ASP A 18 30.07 -4.05 0.97
CA ASP A 18 29.61 -5.12 0.08
C ASP A 18 29.54 -6.51 0.76
N SER A 19 30.10 -6.66 1.98
CA SER A 19 30.02 -7.88 2.79
C SER A 19 28.76 -7.94 3.66
N THR A 20 27.85 -6.98 3.51
CA THR A 20 26.59 -6.97 4.25
C THR A 20 25.73 -8.15 3.78
N GLU A 21 25.30 -8.98 4.74
CA GLU A 21 24.37 -10.07 4.45
C GLU A 21 23.04 -9.51 3.96
N ILE A 22 22.51 -10.11 2.89
CA ILE A 22 21.23 -9.76 2.29
C ILE A 22 20.26 -10.92 2.43
N GLU A 23 19.00 -10.59 2.67
CA GLU A 23 17.89 -11.54 2.65
C GLU A 23 17.08 -11.35 1.36
N TRP A 24 16.75 -12.47 0.72
CA TRP A 24 15.87 -12.47 -0.46
C TRP A 24 14.43 -12.68 -0.02
N LEU A 25 13.62 -11.63 -0.17
CA LEU A 25 12.20 -11.71 0.12
C LEU A 25 11.46 -12.45 -1.00
N HIS A 26 10.55 -13.33 -0.60
CA HIS A 26 9.64 -13.99 -1.54
C HIS A 26 8.69 -12.94 -2.16
N ASN A 27 8.21 -13.19 -3.39
CA ASN A 27 7.32 -12.27 -4.10
C ASN A 27 6.03 -11.97 -3.33
N SER A 28 5.47 -12.95 -2.60
CA SER A 28 4.28 -12.77 -1.75
C SER A 28 4.48 -11.78 -0.60
N GLU A 29 5.71 -11.58 -0.13
CA GLU A 29 6.04 -10.60 0.91
C GLU A 29 6.16 -9.17 0.36
N ARG A 30 6.09 -9.03 -0.96
CA ARG A 30 6.13 -7.76 -1.69
C ARG A 30 4.80 -7.39 -2.33
N PHE A 31 3.72 -7.99 -1.88
CA PHE A 31 2.37 -7.70 -2.33
C PHE A 31 1.49 -7.43 -1.11
N TYR A 32 0.91 -6.25 -1.07
CA TYR A 32 0.01 -5.81 -0.01
C TYR A 32 -1.32 -5.40 -0.62
N GLU A 33 -2.39 -5.81 0.03
CA GLU A 33 -3.74 -5.54 -0.43
C GLU A 33 -4.59 -5.00 0.71
N LYS A 34 -5.39 -3.99 0.44
CA LYS A 34 -6.35 -3.42 1.37
C LYS A 34 -7.65 -3.13 0.66
N LEU A 35 -8.74 -3.69 1.17
CA LEU A 35 -10.07 -3.26 0.78
C LEU A 35 -10.35 -1.90 1.42
N ALA A 36 -10.75 -0.94 0.60
CA ALA A 36 -11.23 0.34 1.08
C ALA A 36 -12.58 0.16 1.78
N THR A 37 -12.67 0.66 3.00
CA THR A 37 -13.90 0.70 3.78
C THR A 37 -14.00 2.05 4.49
N PRO A 38 -15.20 2.53 4.83
CA PRO A 38 -15.36 3.84 5.46
C PRO A 38 -14.69 4.00 6.83
N ASP A 39 -14.37 2.90 7.50
CA ASP A 39 -13.71 2.87 8.80
C ASP A 39 -12.17 2.94 8.73
N VAL A 40 -11.58 2.81 7.54
CA VAL A 40 -10.13 2.95 7.35
C VAL A 40 -9.67 4.33 7.83
N THR A 41 -8.60 4.36 8.61
CA THR A 41 -8.03 5.58 9.16
C THR A 41 -6.70 5.94 8.54
N VAL A 42 -6.26 7.19 8.70
CA VAL A 42 -4.91 7.62 8.31
C VAL A 42 -3.85 6.84 9.08
N SER A 43 -4.10 6.54 10.36
CA SER A 43 -3.19 5.77 11.20
C SER A 43 -3.00 4.34 10.69
N ASP A 44 -4.07 3.70 10.15
CA ASP A 44 -3.97 2.36 9.56
C ASP A 44 -3.06 2.34 8.33
N LEU A 45 -3.15 3.37 7.50
CA LEU A 45 -2.39 3.45 6.25
C LEU A 45 -0.98 4.01 6.46
N ILE A 46 -0.83 5.09 7.19
CA ILE A 46 0.43 5.82 7.35
C ILE A 46 1.12 5.45 8.66
N GLY A 47 0.36 5.42 9.75
CA GLY A 47 0.86 5.19 11.08
C GLY A 47 0.62 6.37 12.02
N ASP A 48 0.98 6.16 13.28
CA ASP A 48 0.81 7.14 14.34
C ASP A 48 1.83 6.89 15.47
N ILE A 49 1.83 7.76 16.45
CA ILE A 49 2.60 7.58 17.68
C ILE A 49 1.87 6.59 18.58
N ASP A 50 2.61 5.63 19.11
CA ASP A 50 2.11 4.69 20.13
C ASP A 50 2.36 5.27 21.55
N PRO A 51 1.33 5.83 22.20
CA PRO A 51 1.47 6.44 23.51
C PRO A 51 1.78 5.42 24.60
N ILE A 52 1.30 4.17 24.44
CA ILE A 52 1.55 3.09 25.40
C ILE A 52 3.03 2.70 25.35
N LYS A 53 3.56 2.56 24.14
CA LYS A 53 4.97 2.25 23.94
C LYS A 53 5.88 3.38 24.43
N ALA A 54 5.50 4.64 24.19
CA ALA A 54 6.21 5.79 24.73
C ALA A 54 6.28 5.78 26.26
N ALA A 55 5.16 5.52 26.91
CA ALA A 55 5.08 5.44 28.37
C ALA A 55 5.86 4.25 28.93
N SER A 56 5.70 3.07 28.35
CA SER A 56 6.37 1.84 28.83
C SER A 56 7.89 1.90 28.70
N LEU A 57 8.39 2.52 27.63
CA LEU A 57 9.83 2.67 27.36
C LEU A 57 10.40 3.97 27.94
N LYS A 58 9.57 4.81 28.57
CA LYS A 58 9.95 6.15 29.06
C LYS A 58 10.61 7.02 28.00
N LEU A 59 10.10 6.95 26.78
CA LEU A 59 10.63 7.68 25.63
C LEU A 59 9.84 8.95 25.38
N SER A 60 10.51 9.96 24.82
CA SER A 60 9.83 11.13 24.26
C SER A 60 8.98 10.71 23.04
N TYR A 61 7.87 11.40 22.83
CA TYR A 61 7.09 11.28 21.58
C TYR A 61 7.90 11.64 20.33
N ALA A 62 9.08 12.24 20.46
CA ALA A 62 10.00 12.51 19.37
C ALA A 62 10.98 11.35 19.07
N ASP A 63 10.84 10.20 19.74
CA ASP A 63 11.69 9.03 19.53
C ASP A 63 11.09 8.12 18.46
N GLU A 64 11.88 7.76 17.44
CA GLU A 64 11.44 6.89 16.33
C GLU A 64 10.89 5.53 16.81
N ARG A 65 11.33 5.05 17.95
CA ARG A 65 10.92 3.77 18.53
C ARG A 65 9.47 3.73 18.99
N VAL A 66 8.84 4.89 19.19
CA VAL A 66 7.43 4.99 19.58
C VAL A 66 6.48 5.06 18.40
N ILE A 67 7.00 5.02 17.16
CA ILE A 67 6.20 5.05 15.96
C ILE A 67 5.57 3.67 15.73
N HIS A 68 4.28 3.67 15.48
CA HIS A 68 3.56 2.55 14.89
C HIS A 68 3.39 2.82 13.38
N PHE A 69 4.13 2.10 12.56
CA PHE A 69 4.04 2.25 11.11
C PHE A 69 2.77 1.61 10.57
N GLY A 70 2.03 2.36 9.76
CA GLY A 70 0.88 1.85 9.02
C GLY A 70 1.26 0.92 7.87
N MET A 71 0.27 0.54 7.06
CA MET A 71 0.47 -0.43 5.97
C MET A 71 1.39 0.11 4.87
N ILE A 72 1.28 1.38 4.50
CA ILE A 72 2.05 1.99 3.39
C ILE A 72 3.56 1.98 3.67
N PRO A 73 4.06 2.52 4.81
CA PRO A 73 5.50 2.46 5.08
C PRO A 73 6.03 1.03 5.22
N ARG A 74 5.22 0.08 5.73
CA ARG A 74 5.61 -1.33 5.80
C ARG A 74 5.69 -2.00 4.43
N ALA A 75 4.89 -1.53 3.48
CA ALA A 75 4.88 -2.02 2.11
C ALA A 75 5.95 -1.37 1.22
N ASN A 76 6.86 -0.58 1.77
CA ASN A 76 7.88 0.11 0.96
C ASN A 76 8.68 -0.88 0.08
N ARG A 77 8.92 -0.49 -1.16
CA ARG A 77 9.54 -1.32 -2.22
C ARG A 77 8.69 -2.52 -2.67
N SER A 78 7.38 -2.41 -2.55
CA SER A 78 6.40 -3.44 -2.89
C SER A 78 5.30 -2.89 -3.79
N ILE A 79 4.37 -3.76 -4.16
CA ILE A 79 3.10 -3.40 -4.79
C ILE A 79 2.06 -3.24 -3.69
N PHE A 80 1.35 -2.12 -3.67
CA PHE A 80 0.29 -1.85 -2.73
C PHE A 80 -1.03 -1.63 -3.47
N VAL A 81 -1.97 -2.53 -3.28
CA VAL A 81 -3.28 -2.51 -3.92
C VAL A 81 -4.32 -1.95 -2.95
N ILE A 82 -5.11 -1.00 -3.40
CA ILE A 82 -6.31 -0.54 -2.69
C ILE A 82 -7.51 -0.85 -3.56
N ASN A 83 -8.30 -1.81 -3.11
CA ASN A 83 -9.54 -2.18 -3.77
C ASN A 83 -10.69 -1.27 -3.34
N GLU A 84 -11.59 -0.97 -4.28
CA GLU A 84 -12.76 -0.11 -4.08
C GLU A 84 -12.39 1.30 -3.56
N LEU A 85 -11.42 1.94 -4.21
CA LEU A 85 -10.91 3.25 -3.83
C LEU A 85 -11.99 4.30 -3.50
N PRO A 86 -13.13 4.38 -4.22
CA PRO A 86 -14.21 5.34 -3.91
C PRO A 86 -14.82 5.19 -2.50
N ASP A 87 -14.71 4.02 -1.87
CA ASP A 87 -15.25 3.78 -0.52
C ASP A 87 -14.38 4.42 0.58
N LEU A 88 -13.15 4.83 0.25
CA LEU A 88 -12.33 5.60 1.19
C LEU A 88 -12.90 7.01 1.40
N GLN A 89 -12.93 7.42 2.66
CA GLN A 89 -13.27 8.81 3.00
C GLN A 89 -12.38 9.80 2.26
N ALA A 90 -12.94 10.92 1.81
CA ALA A 90 -12.24 11.95 1.05
C ALA A 90 -10.93 12.42 1.73
N ARG A 91 -10.92 12.56 3.06
CA ARG A 91 -9.70 12.92 3.82
C ARG A 91 -8.57 11.92 3.67
N ILE A 92 -8.89 10.62 3.52
CA ILE A 92 -7.89 9.56 3.34
C ILE A 92 -7.36 9.62 1.91
N GLN A 93 -8.23 9.83 0.93
CA GLN A 93 -7.84 10.03 -0.46
C GLN A 93 -6.90 11.23 -0.63
N VAL A 94 -7.14 12.33 0.10
CA VAL A 94 -6.24 13.50 0.12
C VAL A 94 -4.87 13.14 0.70
N ALA A 95 -4.83 12.33 1.77
CA ALA A 95 -3.56 11.84 2.32
C ALA A 95 -2.80 10.96 1.31
N LEU A 96 -3.50 10.08 0.58
CA LEU A 96 -2.90 9.29 -0.50
C LEU A 96 -2.37 10.16 -1.64
N PHE A 97 -3.12 11.21 -2.03
CA PHE A 97 -2.65 12.18 -3.01
C PHE A 97 -1.30 12.79 -2.61
N SER A 98 -1.18 13.25 -1.36
CA SER A 98 0.08 13.83 -0.87
C SER A 98 1.24 12.83 -0.93
N ILE A 99 0.97 11.55 -0.62
CA ILE A 99 1.98 10.48 -0.71
C ILE A 99 2.42 10.24 -2.15
N LEU A 100 1.48 10.20 -3.10
CA LEU A 100 1.78 10.00 -4.52
C LEU A 100 2.58 11.17 -5.10
N GLU A 101 2.29 12.38 -4.65
CA GLU A 101 2.95 13.61 -5.10
C GLU A 101 4.38 13.70 -4.57
N GLU A 102 4.53 13.58 -3.26
CA GLU A 102 5.79 13.81 -2.57
C GLU A 102 6.69 12.57 -2.57
N ARG A 103 6.14 11.39 -2.82
CA ARG A 103 6.82 10.07 -2.71
C ARG A 103 7.51 9.88 -1.35
N GLU A 104 6.94 10.47 -0.35
CA GLU A 104 7.37 10.35 1.04
C GLU A 104 6.16 10.39 1.97
N ILE A 105 6.34 9.88 3.17
CA ILE A 105 5.36 10.04 4.25
C ILE A 105 5.95 10.86 5.37
N GLN A 106 5.08 11.64 5.98
CA GLN A 106 5.35 12.32 7.23
C GLN A 106 4.38 11.83 8.30
N ILE A 107 4.90 11.27 9.37
CA ILE A 107 4.07 10.85 10.50
C ILE A 107 3.82 12.04 11.40
N ARG A 108 2.55 12.23 11.77
CA ARG A 108 2.07 13.38 12.54
C ARG A 108 2.88 13.56 13.83
N GLY A 109 3.43 14.76 14.03
CA GLY A 109 4.27 15.08 15.21
C GLY A 109 5.73 14.72 15.06
N PHE A 110 6.12 14.03 13.99
CA PHE A 110 7.53 13.72 13.69
C PHE A 110 8.04 14.56 12.53
N LYS A 111 9.29 15.04 12.68
CA LYS A 111 10.05 15.62 11.55
C LYS A 111 10.67 14.55 10.64
N LEU A 112 10.30 13.27 10.85
CA LEU A 112 10.81 12.17 10.06
C LEU A 112 10.05 12.10 8.75
N ARG A 113 10.77 12.21 7.65
CA ARG A 113 10.28 11.96 6.30
C ARG A 113 10.84 10.64 5.83
N ILE A 114 9.98 9.74 5.42
CA ILE A 114 10.37 8.41 4.94
C ILE A 114 10.12 8.38 3.43
N PRO A 115 11.17 8.28 2.61
CA PRO A 115 11.00 8.13 1.17
C PRO A 115 10.33 6.80 0.87
N LEU A 116 9.40 6.83 -0.08
CA LEU A 116 8.63 5.67 -0.52
C LEU A 116 8.96 5.32 -1.96
N ASP A 117 9.22 4.04 -2.17
CA ASP A 117 9.35 3.41 -3.47
C ASP A 117 8.27 2.31 -3.57
N LEU A 118 7.07 2.72 -3.94
CA LEU A 118 5.88 1.88 -4.00
C LEU A 118 5.21 1.97 -5.37
N GLN A 119 4.75 0.83 -5.86
CA GLN A 119 3.81 0.79 -6.96
C GLN A 119 2.39 0.71 -6.38
N PHE A 120 1.62 1.79 -6.52
CA PHE A 120 0.21 1.77 -6.16
C PHE A 120 -0.65 1.24 -7.31
N ILE A 121 -1.63 0.40 -6.96
CA ILE A 121 -2.69 -0.05 -7.86
C ILE A 121 -4.01 0.22 -7.15
N PHE A 122 -4.96 0.80 -7.88
CA PHE A 122 -6.30 1.09 -7.37
C PHE A 122 -7.32 0.36 -8.22
N THR A 123 -8.33 -0.21 -7.57
CA THR A 123 -9.53 -0.67 -8.28
C THR A 123 -10.72 0.22 -7.94
N ALA A 124 -11.63 0.32 -8.86
CA ALA A 124 -12.85 1.06 -8.69
C ALA A 124 -13.89 0.56 -9.69
N ASN A 125 -15.13 0.49 -9.25
CA ASN A 125 -16.26 0.19 -10.13
C ASN A 125 -16.95 1.50 -10.52
N PRO A 126 -16.95 1.88 -11.82
CA PRO A 126 -17.60 3.13 -12.25
C PRO A 126 -19.10 3.21 -11.91
N GLU A 127 -19.79 2.07 -11.84
CA GLU A 127 -21.22 2.03 -11.53
C GLU A 127 -21.53 2.40 -10.08
N ASP A 128 -20.55 2.22 -9.18
CA ASP A 128 -20.71 2.51 -7.75
C ASP A 128 -20.42 3.97 -7.37
N TYR A 129 -19.87 4.79 -8.28
CA TYR A 129 -19.52 6.19 -8.01
C TYR A 129 -20.71 7.07 -7.58
N THR A 130 -21.93 6.70 -7.94
CA THR A 130 -23.12 7.46 -7.57
C THR A 130 -23.66 7.11 -6.20
N ASN A 131 -23.34 5.93 -5.68
CA ASN A 131 -23.93 5.37 -4.46
C ASN A 131 -22.97 5.28 -3.27
N ARG A 132 -21.66 5.12 -3.51
CA ARG A 132 -20.67 4.83 -2.46
C ARG A 132 -19.63 5.91 -2.26
N GLY A 133 -19.49 6.83 -3.15
CA GLY A 133 -18.49 7.89 -3.08
C GLY A 133 -17.82 8.15 -4.43
N SER A 134 -16.90 9.10 -4.45
CA SER A 134 -16.16 9.48 -5.65
C SER A 134 -14.69 9.59 -5.34
N ILE A 135 -13.86 9.39 -6.36
CA ILE A 135 -12.43 9.67 -6.24
C ILE A 135 -12.27 11.20 -6.31
N VAL A 136 -11.58 11.77 -5.31
CA VAL A 136 -11.30 13.20 -5.29
C VAL A 136 -10.43 13.58 -6.50
N THR A 137 -10.75 14.70 -7.14
CA THR A 137 -10.08 15.14 -8.37
C THR A 137 -8.55 15.19 -8.25
N PRO A 138 -7.96 15.74 -7.18
CA PRO A 138 -6.49 15.75 -7.05
C PRO A 138 -5.86 14.34 -7.11
N LEU A 139 -6.48 13.35 -6.46
CA LEU A 139 -5.99 11.98 -6.48
C LEU A 139 -6.13 11.36 -7.88
N LYS A 140 -7.27 11.58 -8.53
CA LYS A 140 -7.53 11.09 -9.89
C LYS A 140 -6.49 11.60 -10.90
N ASP A 141 -6.09 12.85 -10.79
CA ASP A 141 -5.12 13.49 -11.70
C ASP A 141 -3.70 12.91 -11.52
N ARG A 142 -3.43 12.24 -10.40
CA ARG A 142 -2.12 11.59 -10.12
C ARG A 142 -2.06 10.12 -10.51
N ILE A 143 -3.18 9.52 -10.87
CA ILE A 143 -3.20 8.16 -11.42
C ILE A 143 -2.65 8.21 -12.84
N GLY A 144 -1.44 7.68 -13.03
CA GLY A 144 -0.69 7.80 -14.29
C GLY A 144 -1.25 6.93 -15.42
N SER A 145 -1.95 5.85 -15.10
CA SER A 145 -2.52 4.92 -16.07
C SER A 145 -3.87 4.41 -15.62
N GLN A 146 -4.80 4.25 -16.55
CA GLN A 146 -6.11 3.68 -16.30
C GLN A 146 -6.35 2.51 -17.23
N ILE A 147 -6.75 1.37 -16.68
CA ILE A 147 -7.12 0.17 -17.42
C ILE A 147 -8.62 -0.02 -17.23
N ILE A 148 -9.35 0.01 -18.33
CA ILE A 148 -10.78 -0.26 -18.34
C ILE A 148 -10.96 -1.76 -18.58
N THR A 149 -11.62 -2.43 -17.64
CA THR A 149 -11.97 -3.84 -17.77
C THR A 149 -13.36 -3.98 -18.40
N HIS A 150 -13.53 -5.02 -19.19
CA HIS A 150 -14.78 -5.32 -19.90
C HIS A 150 -15.19 -6.75 -19.61
N TYR A 151 -16.48 -7.03 -19.71
CA TYR A 151 -16.97 -8.40 -19.82
C TYR A 151 -16.40 -9.07 -21.06
N PRO A 152 -16.22 -10.40 -21.05
CA PRO A 152 -15.78 -11.14 -22.22
C PRO A 152 -16.70 -10.84 -23.40
N LEU A 153 -16.12 -10.43 -24.54
CA LEU A 153 -16.87 -10.05 -25.73
C LEU A 153 -17.44 -11.25 -26.50
N THR A 154 -16.90 -12.44 -26.27
CA THR A 154 -17.35 -13.67 -26.92
C THR A 154 -17.45 -14.82 -25.91
N THR A 155 -18.35 -15.77 -26.21
CA THR A 155 -18.50 -17.00 -25.41
C THR A 155 -17.21 -17.81 -25.33
N GLU A 156 -16.39 -17.78 -26.37
CA GLU A 156 -15.11 -18.50 -26.40
C GLU A 156 -14.11 -17.92 -25.40
N ILE A 157 -14.03 -16.57 -25.30
CA ILE A 157 -13.19 -15.90 -24.31
C ILE A 157 -13.71 -16.21 -22.90
N SER A 158 -15.03 -16.17 -22.71
CA SER A 158 -15.66 -16.49 -21.42
C SER A 158 -15.31 -17.91 -20.97
N LYS A 159 -15.42 -18.90 -21.88
CA LYS A 159 -15.03 -20.29 -21.59
C LYS A 159 -13.55 -20.40 -21.20
N LYS A 160 -12.64 -19.76 -21.96
CA LYS A 160 -11.21 -19.77 -21.63
C LYS A 160 -10.91 -19.21 -20.25
N ILE A 161 -11.59 -18.13 -19.86
CA ILE A 161 -11.43 -17.53 -18.52
C ILE A 161 -11.91 -18.54 -17.46
N THR A 162 -13.07 -19.18 -17.69
CA THR A 162 -13.59 -20.19 -16.78
C THR A 162 -12.64 -21.38 -16.64
N ASP A 163 -12.12 -21.88 -17.75
CA ASP A 163 -11.18 -23.00 -17.76
C ASP A 163 -9.87 -22.67 -17.04
N GLN A 164 -9.39 -21.45 -17.20
CA GLN A 164 -8.14 -20.97 -16.58
C GLN A 164 -8.29 -20.77 -15.07
N GLU A 165 -9.43 -20.24 -14.63
CA GLU A 165 -9.66 -19.87 -13.22
C GLU A 165 -10.38 -20.95 -12.42
N SER A 166 -10.94 -21.99 -13.10
CA SER A 166 -11.57 -23.09 -12.41
C SER A 166 -10.53 -24.04 -11.83
N ASN A 167 -10.57 -24.21 -10.51
CA ASN A 167 -9.75 -25.19 -9.77
C ASN A 167 -10.37 -26.60 -9.80
N PHE A 168 -11.01 -27.00 -10.91
CA PHE A 168 -11.54 -28.35 -11.02
C PHE A 168 -10.41 -29.36 -11.15
N VAL A 169 -10.30 -30.22 -10.14
CA VAL A 169 -9.30 -31.29 -10.06
C VAL A 169 -9.80 -32.57 -10.70
N ASP A 170 -11.07 -32.64 -11.14
CA ASP A 170 -11.71 -33.87 -11.61
C ASP A 170 -12.36 -33.67 -12.99
N ASP A 171 -11.82 -34.35 -14.01
CA ASP A 171 -12.35 -34.39 -15.39
C ASP A 171 -13.65 -35.20 -15.49
N ASN A 172 -14.21 -35.71 -14.39
CA ASN A 172 -15.33 -36.65 -14.35
C ASN A 172 -16.67 -36.05 -13.91
N ILE A 173 -16.81 -34.74 -13.84
CA ILE A 173 -18.11 -34.10 -13.56
C ILE A 173 -18.70 -33.67 -14.91
N TYR A 174 -19.46 -34.55 -15.52
CA TYR A 174 -20.41 -34.27 -16.59
C TYR A 174 -21.82 -34.33 -16.04
#